data_209efcf8e38f8cce8de32dd15841d772
#
_entry.id   209efcf8e38f8cce8de32dd15841d772
#
_cell.length_a   1.000
_cell.length_b   1.000
_cell.length_c   1.000
_cell.angle_alpha   90.00
_cell.angle_beta   90.00
_cell.angle_gamma   90.00
#
_symmetry.space_group_name_H-M   'P 1'
#
loop_
_entity.id
_entity.type
_entity.pdbx_description
1 polymer ?
#
loop_
_entity_poly.entity_id
_entity_poly.type
_entity_poly.pdbx_seq_one_letter_code
_entity_poly.pdbx_strand_id
1 'polypeptide(L)'
;MKIAIIGAGLSGVTAAETLSDALGENVDITIFEKSRGAGGRMSTRRTDDFEFDHGAQYFTAKDPVFKTAVSKAVAQGHVAPWHGTAKYLKNNQIEDDTGAQRFVSVPRMNSWIKAAAENHTIETSMRVTSLIKTGASWTLEFEGGATASEFDRIICAVPSPQAEALLKPVGFAQLPEITSAQMDVCFAVMLGFKAPQNIQLDTLRSADGPASWIAVNSAKPGRPHAVTTLMVHSGPAWSNANADRDKTGLQTQMIASASQLTGLDLSLADYTTIHRWLYAAVRKGAGSPCLFDKAQGLVACGDWCVGGRVEGAWLSGKAAAEQILAWA
;
A
#
# COMPACT_ATOMS: atom_id res chain seq x y z
N MET A 1 13.61 -25.03 4.12
CA MET A 1 12.69 -24.29 5.02
C MET A 1 11.51 -23.80 4.19
N LYS A 2 10.29 -24.06 4.62
CA LYS A 2 9.07 -23.67 3.91
C LYS A 2 8.39 -22.50 4.63
N ILE A 3 8.18 -21.40 3.93
CA ILE A 3 7.67 -20.13 4.51
C ILE A 3 6.38 -19.70 3.82
N ALA A 4 5.33 -19.42 4.61
CA ALA A 4 4.15 -18.72 4.12
C ALA A 4 4.26 -17.22 4.41
N ILE A 5 4.01 -16.39 3.39
CA ILE A 5 3.88 -14.94 3.55
C ILE A 5 2.44 -14.56 3.27
N ILE A 6 1.78 -13.88 4.21
CA ILE A 6 0.39 -13.46 4.09
C ILE A 6 0.37 -11.99 3.67
N GLY A 7 0.00 -11.73 2.41
CA GLY A 7 -0.07 -10.41 1.80
C GLY A 7 1.05 -10.12 0.80
N ALA A 8 0.68 -9.89 -0.47
CA ALA A 8 1.57 -9.51 -1.56
C ALA A 8 1.67 -7.97 -1.73
N GLY A 9 1.69 -7.25 -0.62
CA GLY A 9 2.08 -5.84 -0.58
C GLY A 9 3.60 -5.68 -0.57
N LEU A 10 4.08 -4.43 -0.58
CA LEU A 10 5.53 -4.16 -0.61
C LEU A 10 6.30 -4.86 0.52
N SER A 11 5.78 -4.89 1.76
CA SER A 11 6.45 -5.57 2.88
C SER A 11 6.61 -7.07 2.63
N GLY A 12 5.55 -7.75 2.19
CA GLY A 12 5.59 -9.20 1.96
C GLY A 12 6.51 -9.58 0.80
N VAL A 13 6.45 -8.83 -0.30
CA VAL A 13 7.33 -9.06 -1.47
C VAL A 13 8.79 -8.76 -1.12
N THR A 14 9.07 -7.67 -0.40
CA THR A 14 10.44 -7.36 0.06
C THR A 14 10.99 -8.43 1.00
N ALA A 15 10.14 -9.00 1.87
CA ALA A 15 10.57 -10.10 2.74
C ALA A 15 10.91 -11.35 1.92
N ALA A 16 10.09 -11.67 0.91
CA ALA A 16 10.35 -12.80 0.00
C ALA A 16 11.66 -12.62 -0.77
N GLU A 17 11.88 -11.46 -1.42
CA GLU A 17 13.14 -11.16 -2.12
C GLU A 17 14.35 -11.31 -1.20
N THR A 18 14.30 -10.67 -0.01
CA THR A 18 15.43 -10.69 0.94
C THR A 18 15.77 -12.12 1.39
N LEU A 19 14.76 -12.95 1.64
CA LEU A 19 14.97 -14.35 2.02
C LEU A 19 15.51 -15.19 0.86
N SER A 20 14.97 -15.01 -0.34
CA SER A 20 15.41 -15.74 -1.53
C SER A 20 16.85 -15.36 -1.92
N ASP A 21 17.20 -14.08 -1.84
CA ASP A 21 18.58 -13.62 -2.10
C ASP A 21 19.58 -14.21 -1.10
N ALA A 22 19.19 -14.40 0.16
CA ALA A 22 20.07 -14.93 1.20
C ALA A 22 20.17 -16.45 1.24
N LEU A 23 19.10 -17.19 0.95
CA LEU A 23 18.98 -18.62 1.15
C LEU A 23 18.96 -19.44 -0.15
N GLY A 24 18.71 -18.78 -1.31
CA GLY A 24 18.63 -19.44 -2.60
C GLY A 24 17.65 -20.61 -2.60
N GLU A 25 18.11 -21.78 -3.05
CA GLU A 25 17.28 -23.01 -3.14
C GLU A 25 16.95 -23.64 -1.77
N ASN A 26 17.53 -23.14 -0.68
CA ASN A 26 17.27 -23.68 0.67
C ASN A 26 15.97 -23.15 1.29
N VAL A 27 15.24 -22.31 0.59
CA VAL A 27 13.94 -21.77 1.03
C VAL A 27 12.87 -21.96 -0.04
N ASP A 28 11.71 -22.43 0.37
CA ASP A 28 10.46 -22.51 -0.42
C ASP A 28 9.48 -21.47 0.13
N ILE A 29 9.19 -20.45 -0.67
CA ILE A 29 8.34 -19.30 -0.26
C ILE A 29 7.06 -19.29 -1.09
N THR A 30 5.92 -19.30 -0.40
CA THR A 30 4.62 -19.04 -1.01
C THR A 30 3.99 -17.80 -0.41
N ILE A 31 3.62 -16.84 -1.26
CA ILE A 31 2.92 -15.62 -0.86
C ILE A 31 1.42 -15.80 -1.14
N PHE A 32 0.58 -15.63 -0.12
CA PHE A 32 -0.87 -15.70 -0.24
C PHE A 32 -1.49 -14.30 -0.23
N GLU A 33 -2.19 -13.94 -1.31
CA GLU A 33 -2.80 -12.62 -1.49
C GLU A 33 -4.32 -12.75 -1.65
N LYS A 34 -5.09 -12.03 -0.85
CA LYS A 34 -6.55 -12.02 -0.91
C LYS A 34 -7.13 -11.39 -2.18
N SER A 35 -6.37 -10.51 -2.81
CA SER A 35 -6.77 -9.78 -4.02
C SER A 35 -6.36 -10.55 -5.28
N ARG A 36 -6.78 -10.07 -6.45
CA ARG A 36 -6.46 -10.65 -7.76
C ARG A 36 -5.02 -10.39 -8.25
N GLY A 37 -4.17 -9.82 -7.40
CA GLY A 37 -2.78 -9.54 -7.76
C GLY A 37 -2.02 -8.75 -6.72
N ALA A 38 -0.69 -8.77 -6.83
CA ALA A 38 0.22 -8.07 -5.95
C ALA A 38 0.10 -6.54 -6.08
N GLY A 39 0.43 -5.84 -4.97
CA GLY A 39 0.47 -4.37 -4.93
C GLY A 39 -0.07 -3.77 -3.62
N GLY A 40 -1.04 -4.39 -2.98
CA GLY A 40 -1.64 -3.88 -1.75
C GLY A 40 -2.09 -2.43 -1.90
N ARG A 41 -1.66 -1.53 -1.00
CA ARG A 41 -1.98 -0.09 -1.06
C ARG A 41 -1.22 0.71 -2.13
N MET A 42 -0.33 0.07 -2.88
CA MET A 42 0.26 0.62 -4.11
C MET A 42 -0.46 0.14 -5.37
N SER A 43 -1.66 -0.43 -5.27
CA SER A 43 -2.39 -0.97 -6.41
C SER A 43 -2.91 0.12 -7.36
N THR A 44 -3.01 -0.24 -8.64
CA THR A 44 -3.62 0.55 -9.70
C THR A 44 -4.91 -0.11 -10.13
N ARG A 45 -6.03 0.64 -10.10
CA ARG A 45 -7.30 0.21 -10.68
C ARG A 45 -7.29 0.47 -12.18
N ARG A 46 -7.75 -0.49 -12.96
CA ARG A 46 -7.86 -0.40 -14.42
C ARG A 46 -9.32 -0.56 -14.83
N THR A 47 -9.73 0.21 -15.80
CA THR A 47 -10.95 0.08 -16.59
C THR A 47 -10.56 -0.06 -18.05
N ASP A 48 -11.53 -0.13 -18.95
CA ASP A 48 -11.25 -0.21 -20.39
C ASP A 48 -10.58 1.07 -20.90
N ASP A 49 -10.97 2.25 -20.37
CA ASP A 49 -10.49 3.55 -20.84
C ASP A 49 -9.43 4.19 -19.90
N PHE A 50 -9.38 3.82 -18.62
CA PHE A 50 -8.66 4.58 -17.58
C PHE A 50 -7.84 3.71 -16.64
N GLU A 51 -6.76 4.30 -16.10
CA GLU A 51 -5.93 3.73 -15.05
C GLU A 51 -5.78 4.72 -13.90
N PHE A 52 -5.91 4.21 -12.66
CA PHE A 52 -5.87 5.04 -11.44
C PHE A 52 -4.99 4.40 -10.37
N ASP A 53 -3.95 5.08 -9.95
CA ASP A 53 -3.19 4.73 -8.74
C ASP A 53 -4.00 5.19 -7.51
N HIS A 54 -4.95 4.37 -7.08
CA HIS A 54 -5.97 4.79 -6.10
C HIS A 54 -5.54 4.65 -4.63
N GLY A 55 -4.35 4.15 -4.37
CA GLY A 55 -3.72 4.12 -3.05
C GLY A 55 -2.59 5.14 -2.93
N ALA A 56 -1.35 4.70 -2.71
CA ALA A 56 -0.18 5.58 -2.64
C ALA A 56 -0.03 6.38 -3.94
N GLN A 57 0.14 7.69 -3.80
CA GLN A 57 0.23 8.60 -4.95
C GLN A 57 1.66 8.79 -5.44
N TYR A 58 2.60 8.70 -4.53
CA TYR A 58 4.04 8.77 -4.71
C TYR A 58 4.71 8.22 -3.44
N PHE A 59 6.02 8.14 -3.47
CA PHE A 59 6.82 7.90 -2.28
C PHE A 59 8.10 8.76 -2.28
N THR A 60 8.71 8.87 -1.12
CA THR A 60 10.00 9.54 -0.90
C THR A 60 10.97 8.52 -0.32
N ALA A 61 12.27 8.72 -0.50
CA ALA A 61 13.30 7.89 0.08
C ALA A 61 14.21 8.74 0.97
N LYS A 62 14.32 8.37 2.25
CA LYS A 62 15.14 9.06 3.26
C LYS A 62 16.21 8.15 3.83
N ASP A 63 15.83 6.91 4.16
CA ASP A 63 16.74 5.89 4.67
C ASP A 63 17.81 5.53 3.62
N PRO A 64 19.09 5.42 3.97
CA PRO A 64 20.16 5.13 3.02
C PRO A 64 20.01 3.79 2.30
N VAL A 65 19.52 2.75 3.00
CA VAL A 65 19.33 1.41 2.42
C VAL A 65 18.16 1.43 1.43
N PHE A 66 17.08 2.11 1.80
CA PHE A 66 15.93 2.29 0.90
C PHE A 66 16.27 3.17 -0.31
N LYS A 67 17.07 4.23 -0.14
CA LYS A 67 17.60 5.04 -1.27
C LYS A 67 18.36 4.17 -2.27
N THR A 68 19.19 3.24 -1.80
CA THR A 68 19.92 2.32 -2.66
C THR A 68 18.97 1.42 -3.44
N ALA A 69 17.93 0.86 -2.79
CA ALA A 69 16.92 0.06 -3.45
C ALA A 69 16.12 0.86 -4.50
N VAL A 70 15.73 2.09 -4.18
CA VAL A 70 15.06 2.99 -5.12
C VAL A 70 15.95 3.33 -6.31
N SER A 71 17.24 3.63 -6.08
CA SER A 71 18.20 3.91 -7.16
C SER A 71 18.38 2.71 -8.10
N LYS A 72 18.42 1.49 -7.56
CA LYS A 72 18.45 0.24 -8.34
C LYS A 72 17.17 0.11 -9.18
N ALA A 73 16.00 0.34 -8.58
CA ALA A 73 14.72 0.26 -9.28
C ALA A 73 14.57 1.35 -10.37
N VAL A 74 15.15 2.53 -10.18
CA VAL A 74 15.22 3.59 -11.21
C VAL A 74 16.10 3.14 -12.38
N ALA A 75 17.28 2.59 -12.10
CA ALA A 75 18.19 2.07 -13.13
C ALA A 75 17.57 0.92 -13.94
N GLN A 76 16.70 0.13 -13.33
CA GLN A 76 15.96 -0.96 -13.97
C GLN A 76 14.68 -0.50 -14.69
N GLY A 77 14.30 0.79 -14.60
CA GLY A 77 13.10 1.32 -15.23
C GLY A 77 11.78 0.98 -14.51
N HIS A 78 11.82 0.47 -13.27
CA HIS A 78 10.64 0.15 -12.47
C HIS A 78 10.12 1.32 -11.67
N VAL A 79 10.96 2.34 -11.45
CA VAL A 79 10.67 3.56 -10.70
C VAL A 79 11.18 4.77 -11.47
N ALA A 80 10.48 5.89 -11.39
CA ALA A 80 10.92 7.16 -11.95
C ALA A 80 10.76 8.29 -10.93
N PRO A 81 11.65 9.31 -10.93
CA PRO A 81 11.41 10.54 -10.21
C PRO A 81 10.21 11.29 -10.85
N TRP A 82 9.38 11.87 -9.99
CA TRP A 82 8.23 12.68 -10.43
C TRP A 82 8.48 14.15 -10.08
N HIS A 83 8.77 14.93 -11.09
CA HIS A 83 9.08 16.37 -11.00
C HIS A 83 7.86 17.26 -11.27
N GLY A 84 6.67 16.77 -10.98
CA GLY A 84 5.43 17.49 -11.25
C GLY A 84 5.27 18.78 -10.44
N THR A 85 4.42 19.69 -10.96
CA THR A 85 4.03 20.94 -10.28
C THR A 85 3.19 20.62 -9.05
N ALA A 86 3.80 20.75 -7.89
CA ALA A 86 3.15 20.47 -6.62
C ALA A 86 2.75 21.76 -5.91
N LYS A 87 1.50 21.84 -5.49
CA LYS A 87 0.92 22.99 -4.82
C LYS A 87 0.35 22.60 -3.44
N TYR A 88 0.31 23.59 -2.56
CA TYR A 88 -0.29 23.49 -1.24
C TYR A 88 -1.20 24.68 -0.98
N LEU A 89 -2.45 24.41 -0.57
CA LEU A 89 -3.39 25.45 -0.16
C LEU A 89 -3.20 25.77 1.32
N LYS A 90 -2.76 26.99 1.64
CA LYS A 90 -2.59 27.49 3.00
C LYS A 90 -3.22 28.88 3.12
N ASN A 91 -4.06 29.07 4.14
CA ASN A 91 -4.72 30.37 4.39
C ASN A 91 -5.40 30.94 3.13
N ASN A 92 -6.10 30.11 2.35
CA ASN A 92 -6.73 30.44 1.07
C ASN A 92 -5.75 30.94 -0.03
N GLN A 93 -4.47 30.68 0.11
CA GLN A 93 -3.46 30.98 -0.91
C GLN A 93 -2.80 29.69 -1.38
N ILE A 94 -2.58 29.58 -2.69
CA ILE A 94 -1.89 28.44 -3.29
C ILE A 94 -0.39 28.77 -3.36
N GLU A 95 0.41 27.98 -2.65
CA GLU A 95 1.86 28.07 -2.59
C GLU A 95 2.51 26.86 -3.27
N ASP A 96 3.78 26.97 -3.68
CA ASP A 96 4.55 25.84 -4.18
C ASP A 96 4.88 24.85 -3.06
N ASP A 97 4.65 23.55 -3.28
CA ASP A 97 5.10 22.48 -2.39
C ASP A 97 6.50 22.00 -2.83
N THR A 98 7.54 22.66 -2.30
CA THR A 98 8.95 22.40 -2.58
C THR A 98 9.53 21.25 -1.75
N GLY A 99 8.72 20.26 -1.38
CA GLY A 99 9.09 19.11 -0.53
C GLY A 99 10.17 18.21 -1.10
N ALA A 100 10.40 17.08 -0.42
CA ALA A 100 11.39 16.07 -0.82
C ALA A 100 11.09 15.50 -2.21
N GLN A 101 12.15 15.04 -2.91
CA GLN A 101 12.02 14.36 -4.19
C GLN A 101 11.00 13.21 -4.11
N ARG A 102 10.05 13.21 -5.04
CA ARG A 102 9.00 12.22 -5.16
C ARG A 102 9.36 11.18 -6.21
N PHE A 103 8.97 9.96 -5.97
CA PHE A 103 9.13 8.82 -6.87
C PHE A 103 7.78 8.13 -7.10
N VAL A 104 7.61 7.56 -8.28
CA VAL A 104 6.48 6.70 -8.62
C VAL A 104 6.99 5.45 -9.32
N SER A 105 6.33 4.32 -9.13
CA SER A 105 6.61 3.16 -9.96
C SER A 105 6.05 3.37 -11.38
N VAL A 106 6.68 2.78 -12.38
CA VAL A 106 6.32 2.93 -13.79
C VAL A 106 6.14 1.55 -14.45
N PRO A 107 5.18 1.40 -15.38
CA PRO A 107 4.20 2.38 -15.84
C PRO A 107 3.03 2.61 -14.88
N ARG A 108 2.90 1.84 -13.78
CA ARG A 108 1.83 1.91 -12.77
C ARG A 108 2.41 1.83 -11.37
N MET A 109 1.67 2.30 -10.37
CA MET A 109 2.19 2.34 -9.00
C MET A 109 2.51 0.95 -8.41
N ASN A 110 1.87 -0.10 -8.88
CA ASN A 110 2.18 -1.49 -8.48
C ASN A 110 3.27 -2.16 -9.33
N SER A 111 3.84 -1.50 -10.33
CA SER A 111 4.77 -2.15 -11.28
C SER A 111 6.06 -2.63 -10.61
N TRP A 112 6.63 -1.83 -9.72
CA TRP A 112 7.83 -2.23 -8.97
C TRP A 112 7.57 -3.48 -8.12
N ILE A 113 6.44 -3.51 -7.38
CA ILE A 113 6.07 -4.68 -6.57
C ILE A 113 5.86 -5.91 -7.46
N LYS A 114 5.24 -5.74 -8.63
CA LYS A 114 5.00 -6.86 -9.55
C LYS A 114 6.30 -7.41 -10.11
N ALA A 115 7.22 -6.55 -10.53
CA ALA A 115 8.53 -6.98 -11.02
C ALA A 115 9.31 -7.75 -9.94
N ALA A 116 9.32 -7.25 -8.70
CA ALA A 116 9.92 -7.95 -7.57
C ALA A 116 9.24 -9.30 -7.27
N ALA A 117 7.94 -9.38 -7.53
CA ALA A 117 7.12 -10.57 -7.26
C ALA A 117 7.21 -11.66 -8.35
N GLU A 118 7.75 -11.36 -9.54
CA GLU A 118 7.79 -12.30 -10.70
C GLU A 118 8.58 -13.58 -10.41
N ASN A 119 9.56 -13.52 -9.52
CA ASN A 119 10.39 -14.66 -9.15
C ASN A 119 9.85 -15.46 -7.95
N HIS A 120 8.63 -15.18 -7.49
CA HIS A 120 8.03 -15.82 -6.32
C HIS A 120 6.70 -16.47 -6.66
N THR A 121 6.40 -17.57 -5.99
CA THR A 121 5.06 -18.20 -6.04
C THR A 121 4.06 -17.32 -5.30
N ILE A 122 3.06 -16.79 -6.04
CA ILE A 122 1.98 -15.98 -5.47
C ILE A 122 0.63 -16.63 -5.77
N GLU A 123 -0.05 -17.05 -4.71
CA GLU A 123 -1.42 -17.53 -4.75
C GLU A 123 -2.39 -16.36 -4.52
N THR A 124 -3.08 -15.95 -5.57
CA THR A 124 -4.02 -14.81 -5.53
C THR A 124 -5.45 -15.27 -5.26
N SER A 125 -6.31 -14.33 -4.81
CA SER A 125 -7.69 -14.63 -4.35
C SER A 125 -7.75 -15.63 -3.20
N MET A 126 -6.66 -15.71 -2.42
CA MET A 126 -6.48 -16.61 -1.28
C MET A 126 -6.47 -15.78 0.01
N ARG A 127 -7.68 -15.53 0.55
CA ARG A 127 -7.81 -14.84 1.85
C ARG A 127 -7.57 -15.81 2.98
N VAL A 128 -6.46 -15.65 3.71
CA VAL A 128 -6.22 -16.40 4.96
C VAL A 128 -7.20 -15.94 6.03
N THR A 129 -7.87 -16.88 6.67
CA THR A 129 -8.86 -16.64 7.74
C THR A 129 -8.41 -17.13 9.10
N SER A 130 -7.56 -18.16 9.14
CA SER A 130 -6.98 -18.65 10.39
C SER A 130 -5.61 -19.31 10.18
N LEU A 131 -4.89 -19.44 11.29
CA LEU A 131 -3.62 -20.14 11.41
C LEU A 131 -3.78 -21.28 12.41
N ILE A 132 -3.37 -22.48 12.03
CA ILE A 132 -3.44 -23.68 12.89
C ILE A 132 -2.04 -24.25 13.05
N LYS A 133 -1.59 -24.38 14.29
CA LYS A 133 -0.30 -25.01 14.58
C LYS A 133 -0.51 -26.50 14.85
N THR A 134 0.22 -27.34 14.11
CA THR A 134 0.19 -28.78 14.27
C THR A 134 1.62 -29.28 14.48
N GLY A 135 1.98 -29.57 15.72
CA GLY A 135 3.36 -29.89 16.08
C GLY A 135 4.31 -28.71 15.82
N ALA A 136 5.30 -28.92 14.96
CA ALA A 136 6.27 -27.88 14.59
C ALA A 136 5.85 -27.04 13.38
N SER A 137 4.80 -27.44 12.66
CA SER A 137 4.37 -26.83 11.39
C SER A 137 3.10 -26.03 11.52
N TRP A 138 2.89 -25.13 10.56
CA TRP A 138 1.69 -24.30 10.41
C TRP A 138 0.84 -24.74 9.23
N THR A 139 -0.48 -24.65 9.40
CA THR A 139 -1.48 -24.73 8.34
C THR A 139 -2.24 -23.44 8.27
N LEU A 140 -2.42 -22.90 7.05
CA LEU A 140 -3.27 -21.76 6.76
C LEU A 140 -4.63 -22.28 6.28
N GLU A 141 -5.71 -21.71 6.82
CA GLU A 141 -7.05 -21.88 6.28
C GLU A 141 -7.46 -20.64 5.49
N PHE A 142 -8.15 -20.87 4.40
CA PHE A 142 -8.62 -19.81 3.51
C PHE A 142 -10.14 -19.67 3.55
N GLU A 143 -10.62 -18.49 3.16
CA GLU A 143 -12.03 -18.26 2.87
C GLU A 143 -12.52 -19.31 1.86
N GLY A 144 -13.63 -20.02 2.17
CA GLY A 144 -14.10 -21.15 1.35
C GLY A 144 -13.60 -22.54 1.79
N GLY A 145 -12.77 -22.63 2.84
CA GLY A 145 -12.39 -23.88 3.50
C GLY A 145 -11.19 -24.63 2.90
N ALA A 146 -10.53 -24.08 1.88
CA ALA A 146 -9.25 -24.63 1.41
C ALA A 146 -8.15 -24.43 2.45
N THR A 147 -7.11 -25.26 2.42
CA THR A 147 -5.97 -25.20 3.34
C THR A 147 -4.64 -25.30 2.60
N ALA A 148 -3.58 -24.73 3.18
CA ALA A 148 -2.20 -24.98 2.81
C ALA A 148 -1.39 -25.27 4.07
N SER A 149 -0.57 -26.31 4.06
CA SER A 149 0.06 -26.88 5.26
C SER A 149 1.58 -27.03 5.13
N GLU A 150 2.19 -27.48 6.22
CA GLU A 150 3.61 -27.81 6.33
C GLU A 150 4.55 -26.60 6.24
N PHE A 151 4.12 -25.42 6.70
CA PHE A 151 5.00 -24.25 6.79
C PHE A 151 5.79 -24.25 8.10
N ASP A 152 7.09 -24.07 8.00
CA ASP A 152 7.99 -23.92 9.15
C ASP A 152 7.85 -22.55 9.80
N ARG A 153 7.59 -21.51 8.99
CA ARG A 153 7.53 -20.11 9.41
C ARG A 153 6.40 -19.37 8.70
N ILE A 154 5.85 -18.34 9.37
CA ILE A 154 4.85 -17.45 8.78
C ILE A 154 5.29 -16.00 8.92
N ILE A 155 5.20 -15.24 7.83
CA ILE A 155 5.31 -13.78 7.83
C ILE A 155 3.93 -13.19 7.55
N CYS A 156 3.36 -12.49 8.54
CA CYS A 156 2.08 -11.79 8.42
C CYS A 156 2.34 -10.34 7.97
N ALA A 157 2.21 -10.09 6.66
CA ALA A 157 2.51 -8.81 6.01
C ALA A 157 1.24 -8.04 5.62
N VAL A 158 0.25 -8.00 6.52
CA VAL A 158 -1.04 -7.34 6.35
C VAL A 158 -1.20 -6.15 7.32
N PRO A 159 -2.17 -5.23 7.11
CA PRO A 159 -2.45 -4.13 8.05
C PRO A 159 -2.69 -4.60 9.49
N SER A 160 -2.30 -3.79 10.48
CA SER A 160 -2.33 -4.20 11.91
C SER A 160 -3.67 -4.77 12.40
N PRO A 161 -4.87 -4.27 12.02
CA PRO A 161 -6.11 -4.90 12.46
C PRO A 161 -6.35 -6.30 11.84
N GLN A 162 -5.83 -6.53 10.63
CA GLN A 162 -5.89 -7.86 10.01
C GLN A 162 -4.85 -8.80 10.61
N ALA A 163 -3.66 -8.29 10.95
CA ALA A 163 -2.64 -9.05 11.67
C ALA A 163 -3.12 -9.44 13.07
N GLU A 164 -3.78 -8.54 13.80
CA GLU A 164 -4.41 -8.84 15.09
C GLU A 164 -5.40 -9.99 14.96
N ALA A 165 -6.30 -9.93 13.98
CA ALA A 165 -7.33 -10.95 13.79
C ALA A 165 -6.73 -12.35 13.54
N LEU A 166 -5.60 -12.44 12.83
CA LEU A 166 -4.92 -13.70 12.53
C LEU A 166 -4.04 -14.20 13.68
N LEU A 167 -3.36 -13.30 14.37
CA LEU A 167 -2.31 -13.65 15.33
C LEU A 167 -2.80 -13.73 16.77
N LYS A 168 -3.91 -13.09 17.12
CA LYS A 168 -4.53 -13.15 18.44
C LYS A 168 -4.97 -14.57 18.83
N PRO A 169 -5.66 -15.36 17.95
CA PRO A 169 -6.10 -16.71 18.30
C PRO A 169 -4.95 -17.68 18.58
N VAL A 170 -3.76 -17.43 18.01
CA VAL A 170 -2.59 -18.30 18.19
C VAL A 170 -1.66 -17.83 19.31
N GLY A 171 -2.03 -16.78 20.06
CA GLY A 171 -1.28 -16.32 21.22
C GLY A 171 0.07 -15.69 20.87
N PHE A 172 0.12 -14.89 19.80
CA PHE A 172 1.35 -14.20 19.38
C PHE A 172 1.93 -13.34 20.50
N ALA A 173 3.22 -13.55 20.82
CA ALA A 173 3.85 -12.96 22.01
C ALA A 173 3.81 -11.43 22.06
N GLN A 174 3.92 -10.74 20.91
CA GLN A 174 3.90 -9.28 20.80
C GLN A 174 2.55 -8.74 20.30
N LEU A 175 1.45 -9.37 20.66
CA LEU A 175 0.10 -8.92 20.33
C LEU A 175 -0.22 -7.50 20.85
N PRO A 176 0.19 -7.08 22.06
CA PRO A 176 -0.05 -5.72 22.56
C PRO A 176 0.52 -4.64 21.64
N GLU A 177 1.68 -4.86 21.03
CA GLU A 177 2.31 -3.95 20.07
C GLU A 177 1.49 -3.81 18.80
N ILE A 178 0.95 -4.93 18.27
CA ILE A 178 0.03 -4.92 17.11
C ILE A 178 -1.21 -4.09 17.42
N THR A 179 -1.84 -4.32 18.57
CA THR A 179 -3.07 -3.63 18.98
C THR A 179 -2.83 -2.15 19.31
N SER A 180 -1.60 -1.76 19.65
CA SER A 180 -1.24 -0.37 19.92
C SER A 180 -1.15 0.46 18.64
N ALA A 181 -0.95 -0.16 17.48
CA ALA A 181 -0.87 0.51 16.20
C ALA A 181 -2.26 1.01 15.77
N GLN A 182 -2.33 2.23 15.25
CA GLN A 182 -3.59 2.85 14.83
C GLN A 182 -3.51 3.22 13.36
N MET A 183 -4.54 2.85 12.62
CA MET A 183 -4.65 3.14 11.19
C MET A 183 -5.88 3.97 10.89
N ASP A 184 -5.73 4.94 9.98
CA ASP A 184 -6.80 5.81 9.54
C ASP A 184 -7.44 5.29 8.25
N VAL A 185 -8.72 5.64 8.09
CA VAL A 185 -9.48 5.46 6.86
C VAL A 185 -9.08 6.52 5.83
N CYS A 186 -9.20 6.21 4.55
CA CYS A 186 -9.14 7.18 3.47
C CYS A 186 -10.14 6.80 2.38
N PHE A 187 -10.90 7.77 1.91
CA PHE A 187 -11.69 7.63 0.69
C PHE A 187 -10.90 8.17 -0.49
N ALA A 188 -10.93 7.43 -1.59
CA ALA A 188 -10.25 7.76 -2.83
C ALA A 188 -11.28 7.83 -3.96
N VAL A 189 -11.52 9.02 -4.49
CA VAL A 189 -12.35 9.22 -5.69
C VAL A 189 -11.44 9.23 -6.91
N MET A 190 -11.85 8.49 -7.91
CA MET A 190 -11.20 8.35 -9.21
C MET A 190 -12.06 9.04 -10.26
N LEU A 191 -11.49 9.96 -11.02
CA LEU A 191 -12.18 10.73 -12.06
C LEU A 191 -11.43 10.56 -13.38
N GLY A 192 -12.11 10.12 -14.41
CA GLY A 192 -11.57 9.92 -15.75
C GLY A 192 -12.28 10.81 -16.77
N PHE A 193 -11.51 11.49 -17.61
CA PHE A 193 -11.98 12.32 -18.72
C PHE A 193 -11.35 11.77 -20.01
N LYS A 194 -12.19 11.46 -20.99
CA LYS A 194 -11.73 10.98 -22.31
C LYS A 194 -10.97 12.04 -23.09
N ALA A 195 -11.30 13.30 -22.86
CA ALA A 195 -10.56 14.43 -23.41
C ALA A 195 -9.52 14.96 -22.41
N PRO A 196 -8.33 15.37 -22.85
CA PRO A 196 -7.36 16.06 -22.00
C PRO A 196 -7.96 17.30 -21.35
N GLN A 197 -7.77 17.45 -20.04
CA GLN A 197 -8.19 18.62 -19.27
C GLN A 197 -7.00 19.56 -19.07
N ASN A 198 -7.24 20.88 -19.20
CA ASN A 198 -6.20 21.88 -18.96
C ASN A 198 -6.05 22.13 -17.45
N ILE A 199 -5.22 21.34 -16.80
CA ILE A 199 -4.95 21.45 -15.36
C ILE A 199 -3.52 21.95 -15.16
N GLN A 200 -3.39 23.12 -14.49
CA GLN A 200 -2.11 23.83 -14.33
C GLN A 200 -1.26 23.33 -13.15
N LEU A 201 -1.64 22.21 -12.55
CA LEU A 201 -0.92 21.59 -11.44
C LEU A 201 -0.98 20.06 -11.55
N ASP A 202 0.03 19.37 -11.03
CA ASP A 202 0.04 17.92 -10.97
C ASP A 202 -0.46 17.39 -9.62
N THR A 203 -0.21 18.16 -8.56
CA THR A 203 -0.75 17.83 -7.23
C THR A 203 -1.17 19.07 -6.46
N LEU A 204 -2.27 18.96 -5.71
CA LEU A 204 -2.71 19.95 -4.75
C LEU A 204 -2.96 19.29 -3.41
N ARG A 205 -2.31 19.77 -2.37
CA ARG A 205 -2.59 19.40 -0.98
C ARG A 205 -3.37 20.54 -0.30
N SER A 206 -4.41 20.19 0.45
CA SER A 206 -5.18 21.13 1.26
C SER A 206 -5.27 20.65 2.70
N ALA A 207 -5.99 21.39 3.54
CA ALA A 207 -6.32 20.99 4.90
C ALA A 207 -7.15 19.69 4.94
N ASP A 208 -7.33 19.13 6.13
CA ASP A 208 -8.23 17.98 6.32
C ASP A 208 -9.64 18.30 5.86
N GLY A 209 -10.26 17.35 5.15
CA GLY A 209 -11.59 17.53 4.60
C GLY A 209 -11.92 16.49 3.53
N PRO A 210 -13.02 16.70 2.78
CA PRO A 210 -13.45 15.81 1.70
C PRO A 210 -12.40 15.65 0.58
N ALA A 211 -11.62 16.70 0.30
CA ALA A 211 -10.56 16.69 -0.71
C ALA A 211 -9.29 17.30 -0.12
N SER A 212 -8.50 16.52 0.62
CA SER A 212 -7.25 16.99 1.20
C SER A 212 -6.03 16.75 0.32
N TRP A 213 -6.17 15.89 -0.68
CA TRP A 213 -5.15 15.64 -1.70
C TRP A 213 -5.81 15.42 -3.06
N ILE A 214 -5.32 16.13 -4.06
CA ILE A 214 -5.70 15.96 -5.47
C ILE A 214 -4.43 15.70 -6.26
N ALA A 215 -4.47 14.72 -7.17
CA ALA A 215 -3.37 14.44 -8.10
C ALA A 215 -3.90 14.19 -9.50
N VAL A 216 -3.24 14.78 -10.50
CA VAL A 216 -3.41 14.43 -11.91
C VAL A 216 -2.63 13.15 -12.15
N ASN A 217 -3.30 12.01 -12.07
CA ASN A 217 -2.66 10.72 -12.16
C ASN A 217 -2.01 10.49 -13.52
N SER A 218 -2.62 10.98 -14.61
CA SER A 218 -2.09 10.93 -15.98
C SER A 218 -0.83 11.78 -16.18
N ALA A 219 -0.52 12.74 -15.29
CA ALA A 219 0.72 13.52 -15.35
C ALA A 219 1.94 12.78 -14.74
N LYS A 220 1.74 11.64 -14.11
CA LYS A 220 2.84 10.84 -13.58
C LYS A 220 3.63 10.16 -14.70
N PRO A 221 4.95 9.97 -14.54
CA PRO A 221 5.77 9.23 -15.50
C PRO A 221 5.19 7.87 -15.88
N GLY A 222 5.18 7.57 -17.19
CA GLY A 222 4.74 6.29 -17.74
C GLY A 222 3.23 6.06 -17.79
N ARG A 223 2.39 7.06 -17.45
CA ARG A 223 0.92 6.97 -17.57
C ARG A 223 0.46 7.44 -18.95
N PRO A 224 -0.69 6.93 -19.47
CA PRO A 224 -1.27 7.43 -20.72
C PRO A 224 -1.63 8.91 -20.62
N HIS A 225 -1.20 9.71 -21.63
CA HIS A 225 -1.47 11.17 -21.69
C HIS A 225 -2.65 11.52 -22.60
N ALA A 226 -3.21 10.54 -23.34
CA ALA A 226 -4.35 10.77 -24.24
C ALA A 226 -5.66 11.06 -23.49
N VAL A 227 -5.72 10.71 -22.21
CA VAL A 227 -6.86 10.92 -21.31
C VAL A 227 -6.39 11.67 -20.07
N THR A 228 -7.32 12.31 -19.36
CA THR A 228 -7.00 12.87 -18.03
C THR A 228 -7.59 11.98 -16.95
N THR A 229 -6.77 11.58 -16.00
CA THR A 229 -7.21 10.89 -14.79
C THR A 229 -6.78 11.64 -13.55
N LEU A 230 -7.75 11.84 -12.63
CA LEU A 230 -7.51 12.49 -11.34
C LEU A 230 -7.80 11.54 -10.18
N MET A 231 -7.02 11.72 -9.13
CA MET A 231 -7.23 11.11 -7.83
C MET A 231 -7.56 12.17 -6.81
N VAL A 232 -8.62 11.96 -6.04
CA VAL A 232 -8.98 12.81 -4.90
C VAL A 232 -8.98 11.95 -3.65
N HIS A 233 -8.14 12.28 -2.67
CA HIS A 233 -8.12 11.62 -1.37
C HIS A 233 -8.68 12.53 -0.30
N SER A 234 -9.51 11.99 0.56
CA SER A 234 -10.01 12.67 1.76
C SER A 234 -8.95 12.72 2.85
N GLY A 235 -9.05 13.70 3.73
CA GLY A 235 -8.22 13.81 4.92
C GLY A 235 -8.59 12.78 6.01
N PRO A 236 -7.65 12.44 6.92
CA PRO A 236 -7.85 11.37 7.89
C PRO A 236 -8.95 11.65 8.90
N ALA A 237 -9.07 12.86 9.46
CA ALA A 237 -10.13 13.16 10.43
C ALA A 237 -11.51 13.09 9.78
N TRP A 238 -11.66 13.70 8.59
CA TRP A 238 -12.91 13.62 7.83
C TRP A 238 -13.25 12.17 7.45
N SER A 239 -12.27 11.38 7.04
CA SER A 239 -12.45 9.98 6.64
C SER A 239 -12.91 9.10 7.80
N ASN A 240 -12.27 9.25 8.97
CA ASN A 240 -12.63 8.48 10.15
C ASN A 240 -14.04 8.82 10.65
N ALA A 241 -14.43 10.11 10.60
CA ALA A 241 -15.78 10.54 10.98
C ALA A 241 -16.87 10.02 10.02
N ASN A 242 -16.50 9.62 8.81
CA ASN A 242 -17.42 9.16 7.76
C ASN A 242 -17.22 7.69 7.38
N ALA A 243 -16.45 6.92 8.16
CA ALA A 243 -16.02 5.58 7.80
C ALA A 243 -17.17 4.61 7.46
N ASP A 244 -18.30 4.72 8.16
CA ASP A 244 -19.45 3.83 8.03
C ASP A 244 -20.60 4.41 7.19
N ARG A 245 -20.42 5.62 6.64
CA ARG A 245 -21.45 6.27 5.81
C ARG A 245 -21.50 5.68 4.40
N ASP A 246 -22.65 5.87 3.76
CA ASP A 246 -22.83 5.52 2.34
C ASP A 246 -21.86 6.29 1.44
N LYS A 247 -21.23 5.55 0.52
CA LYS A 247 -20.20 6.07 -0.36
C LYS A 247 -20.71 7.06 -1.40
N THR A 248 -21.96 6.92 -1.85
CA THR A 248 -22.53 7.75 -2.93
C THR A 248 -22.57 9.23 -2.52
N GLY A 249 -23.09 9.51 -1.33
CA GLY A 249 -23.12 10.86 -0.80
C GLY A 249 -21.73 11.43 -0.51
N LEU A 250 -20.79 10.59 -0.05
CA LEU A 250 -19.41 10.99 0.18
C LEU A 250 -18.68 11.31 -1.14
N GLN A 251 -18.91 10.53 -2.19
CA GLN A 251 -18.35 10.78 -3.51
C GLN A 251 -18.75 12.15 -4.05
N THR A 252 -20.03 12.50 -3.96
CA THR A 252 -20.54 13.82 -4.38
C THR A 252 -19.87 14.96 -3.61
N GLN A 253 -19.74 14.83 -2.29
CA GLN A 253 -19.06 15.83 -1.45
C GLN A 253 -17.59 15.98 -1.82
N MET A 254 -16.89 14.88 -2.06
CA MET A 254 -15.47 14.90 -2.45
C MET A 254 -15.26 15.56 -3.83
N ILE A 255 -16.13 15.26 -4.81
CA ILE A 255 -16.09 15.87 -6.13
C ILE A 255 -16.36 17.37 -6.03
N ALA A 256 -17.39 17.80 -5.31
CA ALA A 256 -17.71 19.21 -5.13
C ALA A 256 -16.55 19.98 -4.47
N SER A 257 -15.95 19.42 -3.42
CA SER A 257 -14.80 20.02 -2.74
C SER A 257 -13.58 20.11 -3.67
N ALA A 258 -13.30 19.07 -4.44
CA ALA A 258 -12.19 19.08 -5.40
C ALA A 258 -12.43 20.07 -6.55
N SER A 259 -13.67 20.21 -7.02
CA SER A 259 -14.05 21.22 -8.02
C SER A 259 -13.78 22.65 -7.53
N GLN A 260 -14.16 22.96 -6.29
CA GLN A 260 -13.87 24.26 -5.68
C GLN A 260 -12.36 24.54 -5.58
N LEU A 261 -11.56 23.53 -5.20
CA LEU A 261 -10.12 23.65 -5.04
C LEU A 261 -9.38 23.82 -6.37
N THR A 262 -9.85 23.18 -7.43
CA THR A 262 -9.20 23.20 -8.75
C THR A 262 -9.76 24.28 -9.68
N GLY A 263 -10.94 24.81 -9.40
CA GLY A 263 -11.66 25.72 -10.31
C GLY A 263 -12.27 25.03 -11.53
N LEU A 264 -12.28 23.68 -11.55
CA LEU A 264 -12.82 22.87 -12.66
C LEU A 264 -14.16 22.24 -12.26
N ASP A 265 -15.05 22.06 -13.21
CA ASP A 265 -16.25 21.26 -12.98
C ASP A 265 -15.93 19.78 -13.13
N LEU A 266 -15.51 19.14 -12.02
CA LEU A 266 -15.15 17.74 -11.98
C LEU A 266 -16.36 16.80 -12.02
N SER A 267 -17.59 17.33 -11.95
CA SER A 267 -18.82 16.53 -12.11
C SER A 267 -19.04 16.07 -13.56
N LEU A 268 -18.34 16.69 -14.52
CA LEU A 268 -18.36 16.33 -15.95
C LEU A 268 -17.45 15.14 -16.31
N ALA A 269 -16.86 14.46 -15.34
CA ALA A 269 -16.01 13.29 -15.60
C ALA A 269 -16.81 12.17 -16.29
N ASP A 270 -16.27 11.61 -17.38
CA ASP A 270 -16.85 10.46 -18.12
C ASP A 270 -16.89 9.18 -17.27
N TYR A 271 -15.99 9.07 -16.29
CA TYR A 271 -15.92 7.98 -15.35
C TYR A 271 -15.69 8.51 -13.93
N THR A 272 -16.45 7.98 -12.98
CA THR A 272 -16.29 8.29 -11.56
C THR A 272 -16.56 7.06 -10.69
N THR A 273 -15.73 6.87 -9.69
CA THR A 273 -15.93 5.84 -8.66
C THR A 273 -15.22 6.21 -7.37
N ILE A 274 -15.68 5.67 -6.26
CA ILE A 274 -15.08 5.86 -4.93
C ILE A 274 -14.61 4.52 -4.35
N HIS A 275 -13.42 4.52 -3.75
CA HIS A 275 -12.89 3.42 -2.98
C HIS A 275 -12.68 3.83 -1.52
N ARG A 276 -13.00 2.94 -0.59
CA ARG A 276 -12.71 3.12 0.84
C ARG A 276 -11.54 2.23 1.25
N TRP A 277 -10.43 2.83 1.63
CA TRP A 277 -9.32 2.18 2.30
C TRP A 277 -9.56 2.21 3.80
N LEU A 278 -9.95 1.09 4.40
CA LEU A 278 -10.20 1.00 5.86
C LEU A 278 -8.91 1.16 6.68
N TYR A 279 -7.78 0.76 6.11
CA TYR A 279 -6.47 0.77 6.75
C TYR A 279 -5.48 1.49 5.83
N ALA A 280 -5.74 2.77 5.58
CA ALA A 280 -5.04 3.57 4.57
C ALA A 280 -3.69 4.06 5.05
N ALA A 281 -3.67 4.78 6.16
CA ALA A 281 -2.51 5.44 6.68
C ALA A 281 -2.27 5.07 8.16
N VAL A 282 -1.04 5.13 8.59
CA VAL A 282 -0.67 4.87 9.98
C VAL A 282 -0.70 6.17 10.75
N ARG A 283 -1.55 6.25 11.77
CA ARG A 283 -1.61 7.37 12.73
C ARG A 283 -0.61 7.18 13.85
N LYS A 284 -0.50 5.94 14.36
CA LYS A 284 0.45 5.53 15.37
C LYS A 284 1.05 4.18 14.99
N GLY A 285 2.36 4.10 14.88
CA GLY A 285 3.07 2.85 14.62
C GLY A 285 3.29 2.03 15.89
N ALA A 286 3.65 0.76 15.72
CA ALA A 286 4.01 -0.14 16.80
C ALA A 286 5.37 0.21 17.43
N GLY A 287 6.23 0.95 16.72
CA GLY A 287 7.53 1.42 17.26
C GLY A 287 8.66 0.40 17.14
N SER A 288 8.49 -0.64 16.28
CA SER A 288 9.52 -1.65 16.03
C SER A 288 9.62 -1.91 14.52
N PRO A 289 10.79 -2.26 13.97
CA PRO A 289 10.94 -2.59 12.55
C PRO A 289 10.05 -3.74 12.09
N CYS A 290 9.92 -4.78 12.90
CA CYS A 290 8.96 -5.88 12.76
C CYS A 290 8.64 -6.42 14.16
N LEU A 291 7.61 -7.24 14.27
CA LEU A 291 7.25 -7.95 15.50
C LEU A 291 7.42 -9.44 15.27
N PHE A 292 7.83 -10.19 16.30
CA PHE A 292 8.13 -11.61 16.11
C PHE A 292 7.88 -12.45 17.35
N ASP A 293 7.62 -13.74 17.11
CA ASP A 293 7.54 -14.80 18.10
C ASP A 293 8.43 -15.97 17.64
N LYS A 294 9.68 -15.99 18.14
CA LYS A 294 10.67 -17.00 17.74
C LYS A 294 10.22 -18.42 18.11
N ALA A 295 9.59 -18.57 19.27
CA ALA A 295 9.14 -19.88 19.76
C ALA A 295 8.06 -20.49 18.85
N GLN A 296 7.27 -19.64 18.22
CA GLN A 296 6.25 -20.08 17.27
C GLN A 296 6.69 -20.01 15.80
N GLY A 297 7.79 -19.31 15.49
CA GLY A 297 8.23 -19.08 14.11
C GLY A 297 7.35 -18.11 13.35
N LEU A 298 6.77 -17.11 14.05
CA LEU A 298 5.88 -16.10 13.50
C LEU A 298 6.56 -14.73 13.44
N VAL A 299 6.35 -14.00 12.34
CA VAL A 299 6.76 -12.60 12.18
C VAL A 299 5.59 -11.79 11.66
N ALA A 300 5.41 -10.57 12.16
CA ALA A 300 4.47 -9.59 11.63
C ALA A 300 5.22 -8.36 11.13
N CYS A 301 4.90 -7.87 9.93
CA CYS A 301 5.53 -6.72 9.32
C CYS A 301 4.53 -5.86 8.53
N GLY A 302 4.94 -4.64 8.25
CA GLY A 302 4.15 -3.65 7.51
C GLY A 302 4.60 -2.25 7.87
N ASP A 303 4.15 -1.26 7.09
CA ASP A 303 4.44 0.15 7.36
C ASP A 303 3.99 0.59 8.76
N TRP A 304 2.96 -0.06 9.30
CA TRP A 304 2.43 0.20 10.65
C TRP A 304 3.42 -0.18 11.78
N CYS A 305 4.41 -0.99 11.50
CA CYS A 305 5.49 -1.28 12.46
C CYS A 305 6.33 -0.03 12.74
N VAL A 306 6.66 0.75 11.71
CA VAL A 306 7.61 1.88 11.76
C VAL A 306 6.99 3.27 11.56
N GLY A 307 5.66 3.39 11.47
CA GLY A 307 4.98 4.69 11.41
C GLY A 307 4.50 5.12 10.03
N GLY A 308 4.34 4.20 9.08
CA GLY A 308 3.69 4.44 7.79
C GLY A 308 4.65 4.60 6.61
N ARG A 309 4.07 4.93 5.44
CA ARG A 309 4.75 5.20 4.16
C ARG A 309 5.25 3.95 3.43
N VAL A 310 5.52 4.13 2.14
CA VAL A 310 6.10 3.09 1.26
C VAL A 310 7.48 2.65 1.76
N GLU A 311 8.34 3.59 2.14
CA GLU A 311 9.64 3.33 2.74
C GLU A 311 9.53 2.45 4.00
N GLY A 312 8.60 2.78 4.90
CA GLY A 312 8.36 1.99 6.12
C GLY A 312 7.90 0.57 5.81
N ALA A 313 7.06 0.38 4.78
CA ALA A 313 6.64 -0.94 4.35
C ALA A 313 7.84 -1.78 3.85
N TRP A 314 8.72 -1.19 3.04
CA TRP A 314 9.91 -1.85 2.53
C TRP A 314 10.88 -2.22 3.65
N LEU A 315 11.21 -1.26 4.52
CA LEU A 315 12.13 -1.48 5.65
C LEU A 315 11.60 -2.55 6.62
N SER A 316 10.30 -2.55 6.88
CA SER A 316 9.68 -3.54 7.76
C SER A 316 9.68 -4.95 7.15
N GLY A 317 9.46 -5.07 5.83
CA GLY A 317 9.56 -6.34 5.12
C GLY A 317 10.99 -6.90 5.16
N LYS A 318 11.99 -6.04 4.93
CA LYS A 318 13.41 -6.41 5.05
C LYS A 318 13.76 -6.87 6.46
N ALA A 319 13.34 -6.13 7.49
CA ALA A 319 13.57 -6.49 8.89
C ALA A 319 12.93 -7.83 9.27
N ALA A 320 11.73 -8.14 8.72
CA ALA A 320 11.07 -9.42 8.93
C ALA A 320 11.89 -10.59 8.37
N ALA A 321 12.46 -10.42 7.17
CA ALA A 321 13.36 -11.41 6.57
C ALA A 321 14.63 -11.60 7.39
N GLU A 322 15.28 -10.51 7.78
CA GLU A 322 16.49 -10.54 8.63
C GLU A 322 16.24 -11.23 9.96
N GLN A 323 15.04 -11.06 10.53
CA GLN A 323 14.65 -11.74 11.75
C GLN A 323 14.53 -13.26 11.55
N ILE A 324 13.98 -13.72 10.42
CA ILE A 324 13.92 -15.16 10.07
C ILE A 324 15.33 -15.73 9.86
N LEU A 325 16.20 -14.99 9.15
CA LEU A 325 17.60 -15.39 8.92
C LEU A 325 18.40 -15.53 10.22
N ALA A 326 18.12 -14.68 11.21
CA ALA A 326 18.75 -14.76 12.53
C ALA A 326 18.28 -15.97 13.36
N TRP A 327 17.30 -16.74 12.90
CA TRP A 327 16.83 -17.98 13.55
C TRP A 327 17.35 -19.25 12.86
N ALA A 328 17.86 -19.11 11.64
CA ALA A 328 18.48 -20.21 10.91
C ALA A 328 19.90 -20.48 11.42
#